data_108cd734431a19bfff652427d303a212
#
_entry.id   108cd734431a19bfff652427d303a212
#
_cell.length_a   1.000
_cell.length_b   1.000
_cell.length_c   1.000
_cell.angle_alpha   90.00
_cell.angle_beta   90.00
_cell.angle_gamma   90.00
#
_symmetry.space_group_name_H-M   'P 1'
#
loop_
_entity.id
_entity.type
_entity.pdbx_description
1 polymer ?
#
loop_
_entity_poly.entity_id
_entity_poly.type
_entity_poly.pdbx_seq_one_letter_code
_entity_poly.pdbx_strand_id
1 'polypeptide(L)'
;ENGLVFRYADYDQDIRLSANDGRIFSSKGPGFKRNRIKLAAGVTVDTLNVTVYVEESDCIGNIPLLHVAHNGGLDCAKLVLYRCFMDMPGVVIDIVEMFSGEIDVEEGGGLSMTWKVKSSVQRLNVLYPTRNYYPSCPYSLFDAGCGLRLETVIKEGKITAVESAQAFYIDIGYDSGFYDQGGIEFLNGNLSGVTLPIKYSETKGKVTTLLPLSTLPAVGDAIRVFPGCDKQPTTCKNKFHNFSHNRATPYIPLPEAII
;
A
#
# COMPACT_ATOMS: atom_id res chain seq x y z
N GLU A 1 -2.16 -9.94 -0.93
CA GLU A 1 -1.53 -10.55 0.28
C GLU A 1 -0.72 -11.76 -0.20
N ASN A 2 0.61 -11.57 -0.34
CA ASN A 2 1.47 -12.60 -0.96
C ASN A 2 1.86 -13.74 -0.01
N GLY A 3 1.43 -13.69 1.24
CA GLY A 3 1.71 -14.73 2.24
C GLY A 3 3.20 -14.90 2.61
N LEU A 4 4.07 -13.99 2.16
CA LEU A 4 5.50 -14.03 2.48
C LEU A 4 5.73 -13.67 3.95
N VAL A 5 6.55 -14.45 4.63
CA VAL A 5 6.90 -14.23 6.04
C VAL A 5 8.40 -14.13 6.18
N PHE A 6 8.87 -12.98 6.65
CA PHE A 6 10.28 -12.73 6.98
C PHE A 6 10.46 -12.77 8.49
N ARG A 7 11.55 -13.39 8.95
CA ARG A 7 11.87 -13.54 10.37
C ARG A 7 13.31 -13.12 10.60
N TYR A 8 13.49 -12.05 11.38
CA TYR A 8 14.80 -11.49 11.70
C TYR A 8 15.06 -11.53 13.19
N ALA A 9 16.30 -11.71 13.58
CA ALA A 9 16.75 -11.64 14.97
C ALA A 9 17.76 -10.50 15.13
N ASP A 10 17.60 -9.69 16.16
CA ASP A 10 18.59 -8.72 16.61
C ASP A 10 19.63 -9.44 17.51
N TYR A 11 20.40 -10.33 16.86
CA TYR A 11 21.40 -11.19 17.50
C TYR A 11 22.46 -11.62 16.47
N ASP A 12 23.66 -11.93 16.93
CA ASP A 12 24.82 -12.24 16.07
C ASP A 12 24.72 -13.59 15.33
N GLN A 13 23.77 -14.43 15.72
CA GLN A 13 23.56 -15.75 15.12
C GLN A 13 22.08 -15.98 14.86
N ASP A 14 21.79 -16.87 13.90
CA ASP A 14 20.44 -17.31 13.64
C ASP A 14 19.82 -17.98 14.88
N ILE A 15 18.62 -17.53 15.24
CA ILE A 15 17.89 -18.10 16.37
C ILE A 15 16.94 -19.16 15.85
N ARG A 16 17.14 -20.39 16.31
CA ARG A 16 16.24 -21.52 16.06
C ARG A 16 15.39 -21.76 17.30
N LEU A 17 14.09 -21.71 17.14
CA LEU A 17 13.18 -22.12 18.19
C LEU A 17 13.24 -23.65 18.37
N SER A 18 12.59 -24.15 19.43
CA SER A 18 12.61 -25.59 19.75
C SER A 18 12.26 -26.46 18.55
N ALA A 19 12.68 -27.72 18.56
CA ALA A 19 12.44 -28.70 17.49
C ALA A 19 10.96 -28.84 17.09
N ASN A 20 10.03 -28.54 17.98
CA ASN A 20 8.60 -28.62 17.74
C ASN A 20 8.04 -27.40 17.00
N ASP A 21 8.69 -26.24 17.06
CA ASP A 21 8.21 -25.01 16.44
C ASP A 21 8.79 -24.81 15.02
N GLY A 22 10.03 -25.23 14.80
CA GLY A 22 10.70 -25.20 13.48
C GLY A 22 10.97 -23.81 12.91
N ARG A 23 10.58 -22.72 13.59
CA ARG A 23 10.82 -21.35 13.13
C ARG A 23 12.29 -20.98 13.30
N ILE A 24 12.85 -20.35 12.24
CA ILE A 24 14.21 -19.81 12.26
C ILE A 24 14.12 -18.32 12.05
N PHE A 25 14.81 -17.56 12.92
CA PHE A 25 14.96 -16.11 12.79
C PHE A 25 16.38 -15.83 12.35
N SER A 26 16.51 -15.16 11.20
CA SER A 26 17.81 -14.86 10.62
C SER A 26 18.49 -13.71 11.32
N SER A 27 19.79 -13.86 11.58
CA SER A 27 20.66 -12.76 12.01
C SER A 27 21.10 -11.86 10.86
N LYS A 28 20.89 -12.34 9.60
CA LYS A 28 21.22 -11.57 8.39
C LYS A 28 19.97 -10.89 7.88
N GLY A 29 20.04 -9.58 7.69
CA GLY A 29 18.94 -8.77 7.19
C GLY A 29 19.05 -7.33 7.69
N PRO A 30 18.01 -6.52 7.47
CA PRO A 30 18.02 -5.13 7.87
C PRO A 30 18.22 -4.96 9.38
N GLY A 31 18.94 -3.92 9.77
CA GLY A 31 19.12 -3.57 11.18
C GLY A 31 17.86 -2.92 11.74
N PHE A 32 17.46 -3.30 12.96
CA PHE A 32 16.25 -2.78 13.60
C PHE A 32 16.60 -2.03 14.89
N LYS A 33 16.12 -0.79 15.00
CA LYS A 33 16.16 -0.03 16.25
C LYS A 33 14.73 0.37 16.63
N ARG A 34 14.25 -0.11 17.76
CA ARG A 34 12.91 0.18 18.25
C ARG A 34 12.91 1.18 19.40
N ASN A 35 11.85 1.97 19.47
CA ASN A 35 11.54 2.77 20.64
C ASN A 35 10.85 1.90 21.72
N ARG A 36 10.58 2.51 22.89
CA ARG A 36 9.78 1.85 23.93
C ARG A 36 8.37 1.60 23.41
N ILE A 37 7.82 0.43 23.69
CA ILE A 37 6.42 0.13 23.44
C ILE A 37 5.59 1.05 24.35
N LYS A 38 4.70 1.82 23.76
CA LYS A 38 3.74 2.64 24.49
C LYS A 38 2.44 1.86 24.59
N LEU A 39 2.18 1.32 25.78
CA LEU A 39 0.91 0.69 26.11
C LEU A 39 0.09 1.69 26.91
N ALA A 40 -1.13 1.93 26.49
CA ALA A 40 -2.04 2.82 27.19
C ALA A 40 -3.23 2.02 27.74
N ALA A 41 -3.62 2.31 28.97
CA ALA A 41 -4.84 1.76 29.52
C ALA A 41 -6.06 2.45 28.89
N GLY A 42 -6.97 1.67 28.30
CA GLY A 42 -8.20 2.17 27.64
C GLY A 42 -8.26 1.88 26.15
N VAL A 43 -9.13 2.59 25.43
CA VAL A 43 -9.36 2.43 23.97
C VAL A 43 -8.41 3.32 23.17
N THR A 44 -7.14 3.38 23.57
CA THR A 44 -6.09 4.10 22.84
C THR A 44 -5.29 3.13 21.99
N VAL A 45 -4.87 3.60 20.81
CA VAL A 45 -4.08 2.77 19.89
C VAL A 45 -2.65 2.69 20.41
N ASP A 46 -2.23 1.48 20.77
CA ASP A 46 -0.83 1.24 21.11
C ASP A 46 0.04 1.36 19.86
N THR A 47 1.18 2.02 20.00
CA THR A 47 2.09 2.27 18.89
C THR A 47 3.52 1.86 19.22
N LEU A 48 4.22 1.37 18.20
CA LEU A 48 5.64 1.05 18.24
C LEU A 48 6.32 1.67 17.03
N ASN A 49 7.31 2.53 17.26
CA ASN A 49 8.14 3.05 16.19
C ASN A 49 9.40 2.19 16.05
N VAL A 50 9.71 1.79 14.83
CA VAL A 50 10.87 0.99 14.49
C VAL A 50 11.63 1.71 13.38
N THR A 51 12.88 2.05 13.64
CA THR A 51 13.80 2.52 12.61
C THR A 51 14.49 1.31 12.02
N VAL A 52 14.41 1.16 10.70
CA VAL A 52 14.99 0.06 9.94
C VAL A 52 16.15 0.60 9.13
N TYR A 53 17.32 0.01 9.30
CA TYR A 53 18.52 0.31 8.53
C TYR A 53 18.65 -0.75 7.46
N VAL A 54 18.71 -0.32 6.21
CA VAL A 54 18.74 -1.19 5.03
C VAL A 54 20.08 -1.08 4.29
N GLU A 55 20.57 -2.19 3.83
CA GLU A 55 21.67 -2.28 2.88
C GLU A 55 21.11 -2.55 1.47
N GLU A 56 21.91 -2.35 0.44
CA GLU A 56 21.51 -2.65 -0.95
C GLU A 56 21.21 -4.14 -1.17
N SER A 57 21.79 -5.01 -0.34
CA SER A 57 21.56 -6.46 -0.33
C SER A 57 20.21 -6.87 0.24
N ASP A 58 19.56 -5.99 1.01
CA ASP A 58 18.27 -6.28 1.64
C ASP A 58 17.15 -6.18 0.61
N CYS A 59 16.72 -7.34 0.11
CA CYS A 59 15.72 -7.43 -0.93
C CYS A 59 14.52 -8.29 -0.50
N ILE A 60 13.34 -7.94 -1.01
CA ILE A 60 12.17 -8.82 -1.04
C ILE A 60 12.05 -9.37 -2.45
N GLY A 61 12.34 -10.67 -2.60
CA GLY A 61 12.55 -11.25 -3.92
C GLY A 61 13.78 -10.63 -4.59
N ASN A 62 13.60 -9.93 -5.71
CA ASN A 62 14.66 -9.24 -6.44
C ASN A 62 14.57 -7.72 -6.33
N ILE A 63 13.70 -7.19 -5.47
CA ILE A 63 13.46 -5.75 -5.34
C ILE A 63 14.06 -5.27 -4.02
N PRO A 64 14.90 -4.22 -4.02
CA PRO A 64 15.43 -3.63 -2.79
C PRO A 64 14.32 -3.25 -1.81
N LEU A 65 14.52 -3.54 -0.52
CA LEU A 65 13.51 -3.33 0.52
C LEU A 65 13.02 -1.88 0.60
N LEU A 66 13.93 -0.92 0.39
CA LEU A 66 13.58 0.51 0.36
C LEU A 66 12.63 0.85 -0.80
N HIS A 67 12.82 0.24 -1.98
CA HIS A 67 11.92 0.43 -3.11
C HIS A 67 10.53 -0.17 -2.85
N VAL A 68 10.47 -1.34 -2.21
CA VAL A 68 9.20 -1.96 -1.81
C VAL A 68 8.46 -1.06 -0.84
N ALA A 69 9.16 -0.51 0.16
CA ALA A 69 8.60 0.42 1.14
C ALA A 69 8.08 1.71 0.48
N HIS A 70 8.89 2.30 -0.41
CA HIS A 70 8.52 3.53 -1.11
C HIS A 70 7.29 3.38 -2.01
N ASN A 71 7.11 2.20 -2.59
CA ASN A 71 5.94 1.87 -3.43
C ASN A 71 4.74 1.35 -2.62
N GLY A 72 4.74 1.47 -1.29
CA GLY A 72 3.64 1.04 -0.43
C GLY A 72 3.52 -0.47 -0.24
N GLY A 73 4.51 -1.26 -0.69
CA GLY A 73 4.46 -2.72 -0.60
C GLY A 73 4.55 -3.28 0.82
N LEU A 74 4.92 -2.45 1.79
CA LEU A 74 4.94 -2.80 3.22
C LEU A 74 3.73 -2.25 3.99
N ASP A 75 2.89 -1.43 3.37
CA ASP A 75 1.73 -0.86 4.04
C ASP A 75 0.74 -1.95 4.45
N CYS A 76 0.24 -1.86 5.67
CA CYS A 76 -0.62 -2.86 6.27
C CYS A 76 0.01 -4.25 6.45
N ALA A 77 1.33 -4.41 6.25
CA ALA A 77 2.02 -5.65 6.56
C ALA A 77 1.99 -5.90 8.08
N LYS A 78 1.78 -7.15 8.48
CA LYS A 78 1.73 -7.51 9.90
C LYS A 78 3.14 -7.64 10.46
N LEU A 79 3.44 -6.88 11.52
CA LEU A 79 4.66 -7.02 12.32
C LEU A 79 4.32 -7.69 13.65
N VAL A 80 5.13 -8.66 14.04
CA VAL A 80 5.06 -9.29 15.37
C VAL A 80 6.45 -9.22 16.01
N LEU A 81 6.52 -8.60 17.18
CA LEU A 81 7.74 -8.49 17.95
C LEU A 81 7.76 -9.50 19.07
N TYR A 82 8.77 -10.33 19.09
CA TYR A 82 9.00 -11.32 20.14
C TYR A 82 10.19 -10.93 21.02
N ARG A 83 10.13 -11.34 22.28
CA ARG A 83 11.28 -11.41 23.18
C ARG A 83 11.66 -12.86 23.35
N CYS A 84 12.93 -13.17 23.05
CA CYS A 84 13.49 -14.49 23.22
C CYS A 84 14.23 -14.55 24.57
N PHE A 85 14.03 -15.64 25.31
CA PHE A 85 14.76 -15.99 26.51
C PHE A 85 15.70 -17.16 26.24
N MET A 86 16.97 -17.03 26.60
CA MET A 86 18.00 -18.02 26.35
C MET A 86 18.66 -18.40 27.69
N ASP A 87 18.98 -19.67 27.84
CA ASP A 87 19.79 -20.18 28.95
C ASP A 87 21.29 -19.95 28.69
N MET A 88 21.72 -20.36 27.49
CA MET A 88 23.05 -20.10 26.94
C MET A 88 22.92 -19.46 25.55
N PRO A 89 23.97 -18.78 25.04
CA PRO A 89 23.96 -18.23 23.71
C PRO A 89 23.48 -19.26 22.66
N GLY A 90 22.39 -18.94 21.96
CA GLY A 90 21.80 -19.82 20.95
C GLY A 90 20.84 -20.90 21.46
N VAL A 91 20.72 -21.12 22.78
CA VAL A 91 19.78 -22.10 23.36
C VAL A 91 18.54 -21.37 23.87
N VAL A 92 17.47 -21.49 23.10
CA VAL A 92 16.19 -20.82 23.40
C VAL A 92 15.39 -21.63 24.42
N ILE A 93 15.02 -20.98 25.53
CA ILE A 93 14.10 -21.54 26.53
C ILE A 93 12.65 -21.26 26.10
N ASP A 94 12.35 -19.99 25.80
CA ASP A 94 11.00 -19.55 25.53
C ASP A 94 10.98 -18.24 24.73
N ILE A 95 9.86 -17.96 24.09
CA ILE A 95 9.59 -16.70 23.38
C ILE A 95 8.26 -16.12 23.85
N VAL A 96 8.22 -14.81 24.02
CA VAL A 96 6.99 -14.08 24.39
C VAL A 96 6.71 -13.03 23.34
N GLU A 97 5.48 -12.99 22.84
CA GLU A 97 5.01 -11.91 21.99
C GLU A 97 4.87 -10.64 22.81
N MET A 98 5.63 -9.61 22.44
CA MET A 98 5.65 -8.31 23.12
C MET A 98 4.72 -7.31 22.49
N PHE A 99 4.54 -7.38 21.19
CA PHE A 99 3.72 -6.45 20.40
C PHE A 99 3.36 -7.05 19.06
N SER A 100 2.13 -6.80 18.59
CA SER A 100 1.74 -7.08 17.22
C SER A 100 0.90 -5.95 16.65
N GLY A 101 1.07 -5.67 15.36
CA GLY A 101 0.35 -4.59 14.70
C GLY A 101 0.58 -4.56 13.20
N GLU A 102 0.05 -3.54 12.57
CA GLU A 102 0.18 -3.26 11.14
C GLU A 102 1.19 -2.13 10.93
N ILE A 103 2.07 -2.33 9.93
CA ILE A 103 3.11 -1.36 9.56
C ILE A 103 2.48 -0.25 8.73
N ASP A 104 2.91 0.97 9.02
CA ASP A 104 2.70 2.19 8.26
C ASP A 104 4.08 2.84 8.07
N VAL A 105 4.53 3.01 6.83
CA VAL A 105 5.84 3.60 6.54
C VAL A 105 5.71 5.12 6.59
N GLU A 106 6.25 5.76 7.64
CA GLU A 106 6.17 7.23 7.80
C GLU A 106 7.20 7.98 6.97
N GLU A 107 8.44 7.52 7.02
CA GLU A 107 9.56 8.18 6.35
C GLU A 107 10.53 7.13 5.80
N GLY A 108 11.09 7.40 4.64
CA GLY A 108 12.13 6.58 4.05
C GLY A 108 13.06 7.41 3.20
N GLY A 109 14.37 7.28 3.42
CA GLY A 109 15.38 7.96 2.64
C GLY A 109 16.80 7.57 3.04
N GLY A 110 17.73 7.68 2.09
CA GLY A 110 19.11 7.22 2.29
C GLY A 110 19.15 5.71 2.54
N LEU A 111 19.69 5.31 3.69
CA LEU A 111 19.82 3.90 4.10
C LEU A 111 18.92 3.55 5.29
N SER A 112 17.90 4.34 5.58
CA SER A 112 17.00 4.06 6.70
C SER A 112 15.56 4.42 6.39
N MET A 113 14.63 3.75 7.07
CA MET A 113 13.21 4.06 7.05
C MET A 113 12.61 3.95 8.45
N THR A 114 11.54 4.68 8.71
CA THR A 114 10.81 4.65 9.97
C THR A 114 9.44 4.00 9.76
N TRP A 115 9.21 2.91 10.47
CA TRP A 115 7.92 2.24 10.50
C TRP A 115 7.18 2.63 11.77
N LYS A 116 5.95 3.04 11.61
CA LYS A 116 5.01 3.16 12.72
C LYS A 116 4.10 1.95 12.74
N VAL A 117 4.23 1.14 13.76
CA VAL A 117 3.40 -0.04 13.91
C VAL A 117 2.26 0.28 14.86
N LYS A 118 1.04 0.07 14.41
CA LYS A 118 -0.18 0.37 15.14
C LYS A 118 -0.90 -0.94 15.49
N SER A 119 -1.33 -1.07 16.75
CA SER A 119 -2.05 -2.27 17.19
C SER A 119 -3.41 -2.41 16.51
N SER A 120 -3.97 -3.62 16.52
CA SER A 120 -5.28 -3.94 15.91
C SER A 120 -6.44 -3.12 16.47
N VAL A 121 -6.26 -2.49 17.65
CA VAL A 121 -7.24 -1.57 18.26
C VAL A 121 -7.55 -0.38 17.35
N GLN A 122 -6.61 0.01 16.48
CA GLN A 122 -6.85 1.05 15.49
C GLN A 122 -8.09 0.78 14.62
N ARG A 123 -8.39 -0.48 14.34
CA ARG A 123 -9.58 -0.86 13.55
C ARG A 123 -10.90 -0.52 14.24
N LEU A 124 -10.88 -0.28 15.55
CA LEU A 124 -12.05 0.16 16.32
C LEU A 124 -12.28 1.68 16.23
N ASN A 125 -11.27 2.43 15.75
CA ASN A 125 -11.39 3.88 15.57
C ASN A 125 -12.14 4.23 14.28
N VAL A 126 -13.41 3.82 14.21
CA VAL A 126 -14.33 4.12 13.12
C VAL A 126 -15.46 5.00 13.62
N LEU A 127 -15.84 5.97 12.82
CA LEU A 127 -17.00 6.82 13.12
C LEU A 127 -18.28 5.99 13.05
N TYR A 128 -19.16 6.17 14.01
CA TYR A 128 -20.49 5.59 14.00
C TYR A 128 -21.56 6.69 14.01
N PRO A 129 -22.54 6.66 13.09
CA PRO A 129 -22.75 5.67 12.03
C PRO A 129 -21.68 5.75 10.94
N THR A 130 -21.28 4.59 10.39
CA THR A 130 -20.23 4.48 9.35
C THR A 130 -20.65 5.08 8.01
N ARG A 131 -21.96 5.28 7.82
CA ARG A 131 -22.52 5.86 6.60
C ARG A 131 -23.18 7.19 6.91
N ASN A 132 -22.64 8.23 6.33
CA ASN A 132 -23.24 9.54 6.31
C ASN A 132 -23.76 9.83 4.89
N TYR A 133 -24.71 10.77 4.80
CA TYR A 133 -25.18 11.28 3.52
C TYR A 133 -24.21 12.35 3.04
N TYR A 134 -23.72 12.20 1.80
CA TYR A 134 -22.79 13.14 1.17
C TYR A 134 -23.32 13.57 -0.20
N PRO A 135 -22.99 14.80 -0.66
CA PRO A 135 -23.31 15.24 -2.02
C PRO A 135 -22.68 14.33 -3.09
N SER A 136 -21.51 13.76 -2.81
CA SER A 136 -20.81 12.79 -3.66
C SER A 136 -21.11 11.35 -3.23
N CYS A 137 -20.90 10.38 -4.14
CA CYS A 137 -21.09 8.97 -3.85
C CYS A 137 -20.12 8.50 -2.75
N PRO A 138 -20.58 7.85 -1.67
CA PRO A 138 -19.71 7.41 -0.57
C PRO A 138 -18.91 6.15 -0.91
N TYR A 139 -19.28 5.41 -1.96
CA TYR A 139 -18.62 4.18 -2.33
C TYR A 139 -17.29 4.44 -3.04
N SER A 140 -16.31 3.57 -2.79
CA SER A 140 -15.10 3.51 -3.60
C SER A 140 -15.38 2.77 -4.90
N LEU A 141 -14.65 3.16 -5.96
CA LEU A 141 -14.77 2.45 -7.23
C LEU A 141 -14.32 0.99 -7.02
N PHE A 142 -15.07 0.06 -7.59
CA PHE A 142 -14.87 -1.40 -7.50
C PHE A 142 -15.18 -2.05 -6.14
N ASP A 143 -15.66 -1.29 -5.14
CA ASP A 143 -16.14 -1.91 -3.91
C ASP A 143 -17.50 -2.63 -4.10
N ALA A 144 -17.89 -3.42 -3.09
CA ALA A 144 -19.16 -4.17 -3.12
C ALA A 144 -20.39 -3.26 -3.23
N GLY A 145 -20.32 -2.02 -2.74
CA GLY A 145 -21.41 -1.05 -2.83
C GLY A 145 -21.51 -0.40 -4.20
N CYS A 146 -20.38 -0.13 -4.84
CA CYS A 146 -20.30 0.32 -6.23
C CYS A 146 -20.75 -0.79 -7.20
N GLY A 147 -20.35 -2.03 -6.94
CA GLY A 147 -20.74 -3.20 -7.72
C GLY A 147 -20.13 -3.27 -9.12
N LEU A 148 -19.32 -2.29 -9.52
CA LEU A 148 -18.59 -2.33 -10.78
C LEU A 148 -17.40 -3.28 -10.63
N ARG A 149 -17.22 -4.18 -11.59
CA ARG A 149 -16.09 -5.12 -11.57
C ARG A 149 -14.90 -4.51 -12.31
N LEU A 150 -13.74 -4.58 -11.69
CA LEU A 150 -12.48 -4.05 -12.26
C LEU A 150 -12.19 -4.67 -13.64
N GLU A 151 -12.41 -5.97 -13.80
CA GLU A 151 -12.14 -6.72 -15.03
C GLU A 151 -12.94 -6.22 -16.23
N THR A 152 -14.08 -5.56 -16.00
CA THR A 152 -14.93 -5.06 -17.09
C THR A 152 -14.42 -3.75 -17.71
N VAL A 153 -13.56 -3.03 -17.00
CA VAL A 153 -13.10 -1.68 -17.38
C VAL A 153 -11.58 -1.58 -17.54
N ILE A 154 -10.86 -2.62 -17.17
CA ILE A 154 -9.41 -2.73 -17.37
C ILE A 154 -9.09 -2.76 -18.85
N LYS A 155 -8.01 -2.07 -19.24
CA LYS A 155 -7.36 -2.25 -20.54
C LYS A 155 -5.87 -2.54 -20.32
N GLU A 156 -5.38 -3.50 -21.07
CA GLU A 156 -3.96 -3.84 -21.13
C GLU A 156 -3.32 -3.19 -22.37
N GLY A 157 -2.08 -2.78 -22.22
CA GLY A 157 -1.31 -2.13 -23.27
C GLY A 157 0.17 -2.10 -22.93
N LYS A 158 0.92 -1.29 -23.66
CA LYS A 158 2.36 -1.15 -23.51
C LYS A 158 2.78 0.31 -23.51
N ILE A 159 3.92 0.58 -22.88
CA ILE A 159 4.56 1.88 -22.93
C ILE A 159 5.21 2.07 -24.31
N THR A 160 4.89 3.19 -24.97
CA THR A 160 5.41 3.54 -26.29
C THR A 160 6.54 4.57 -26.23
N ALA A 161 6.51 5.47 -25.27
CA ALA A 161 7.56 6.46 -25.06
C ALA A 161 7.57 6.91 -23.59
N VAL A 162 8.73 7.33 -23.10
CA VAL A 162 8.93 7.85 -21.75
C VAL A 162 9.44 9.28 -21.83
N GLU A 163 8.73 10.21 -21.18
CA GLU A 163 9.11 11.63 -21.12
C GLU A 163 9.82 11.95 -19.79
N SER A 164 9.30 11.39 -18.69
CA SER A 164 9.84 11.60 -17.36
C SER A 164 9.42 10.46 -16.41
N ALA A 165 9.87 10.52 -15.15
CA ALA A 165 9.44 9.59 -14.11
C ALA A 165 7.93 9.66 -13.77
N GLN A 166 7.22 10.67 -14.27
CA GLN A 166 5.78 10.84 -14.04
C GLN A 166 4.96 10.84 -15.33
N ALA A 167 5.58 11.08 -16.49
CA ALA A 167 4.89 11.24 -17.75
C ALA A 167 5.44 10.28 -18.81
N PHE A 168 4.56 9.51 -19.41
CA PHE A 168 4.88 8.54 -20.47
C PHE A 168 3.68 8.31 -21.39
N TYR A 169 3.90 7.65 -22.49
CA TYR A 169 2.90 7.37 -23.51
C TYR A 169 2.59 5.89 -23.55
N ILE A 170 1.31 5.58 -23.76
CA ILE A 170 0.80 4.20 -23.85
C ILE A 170 0.11 3.98 -25.20
N ASP A 171 0.04 2.75 -25.66
CA ASP A 171 -0.58 2.37 -26.93
C ASP A 171 -2.12 2.26 -26.88
N ILE A 172 -2.73 2.64 -25.76
CA ILE A 172 -4.18 2.59 -25.56
C ILE A 172 -4.78 3.92 -26.00
N GLY A 173 -5.72 3.87 -26.95
CA GLY A 173 -6.49 5.06 -27.36
C GLY A 173 -7.64 5.35 -26.39
N TYR A 174 -7.80 6.63 -26.00
CA TYR A 174 -8.86 7.13 -25.13
C TYR A 174 -9.10 8.63 -25.30
N ASP A 175 -10.24 9.11 -24.83
CA ASP A 175 -10.55 10.52 -24.77
C ASP A 175 -9.83 11.18 -23.59
N SER A 176 -9.47 12.47 -23.72
CA SER A 176 -8.83 13.24 -22.66
C SER A 176 -9.63 13.17 -21.35
N GLY A 177 -8.93 12.90 -20.24
CA GLY A 177 -9.53 12.79 -18.92
C GLY A 177 -10.18 11.43 -18.61
N PHE A 178 -10.18 10.47 -19.56
CA PHE A 178 -10.87 9.20 -19.32
C PHE A 178 -10.27 8.40 -18.16
N TYR A 179 -8.95 8.38 -18.02
CA TYR A 179 -8.25 7.68 -16.95
C TYR A 179 -7.88 8.57 -15.77
N ASP A 180 -8.29 9.85 -15.76
CA ASP A 180 -8.05 10.75 -14.61
C ASP A 180 -8.61 10.14 -13.34
N GLN A 181 -7.84 10.25 -12.23
CA GLN A 181 -8.14 9.65 -10.93
C GLN A 181 -8.23 8.11 -10.96
N GLY A 182 -7.88 7.50 -12.07
CA GLY A 182 -7.74 6.06 -12.20
C GLY A 182 -6.38 5.57 -11.77
N GLY A 183 -6.00 4.38 -12.22
CA GLY A 183 -4.71 3.80 -11.88
C GLY A 183 -4.05 3.13 -13.09
N ILE A 184 -2.74 3.02 -12.96
CA ILE A 184 -1.88 2.26 -13.85
C ILE A 184 -1.07 1.25 -13.04
N GLU A 185 -1.08 0.01 -13.49
CA GLU A 185 -0.32 -1.10 -12.91
C GLU A 185 0.71 -1.57 -13.94
N PHE A 186 1.94 -1.77 -13.49
CA PHE A 186 3.02 -2.31 -14.32
C PHE A 186 3.06 -3.83 -14.14
N LEU A 187 2.96 -4.57 -15.25
CA LEU A 187 2.86 -6.03 -15.22
C LEU A 187 4.23 -6.73 -15.33
N ASN A 188 5.23 -6.04 -15.86
CA ASN A 188 6.58 -6.57 -16.03
C ASN A 188 7.66 -5.48 -15.84
N GLY A 189 8.92 -5.84 -16.07
CA GLY A 189 10.05 -4.93 -15.92
C GLY A 189 10.41 -4.66 -14.47
N ASN A 190 11.21 -3.59 -14.24
CA ASN A 190 11.68 -3.19 -12.92
C ASN A 190 10.56 -2.64 -12.01
N LEU A 191 9.42 -2.33 -12.57
CA LEU A 191 8.25 -1.78 -11.89
C LEU A 191 7.13 -2.81 -11.74
N SER A 192 7.39 -4.09 -12.02
CA SER A 192 6.37 -5.15 -11.95
C SER A 192 5.64 -5.15 -10.61
N GLY A 193 4.30 -5.11 -10.66
CA GLY A 193 3.43 -5.07 -9.48
C GLY A 193 3.23 -3.68 -8.86
N VAL A 194 3.91 -2.64 -9.36
CA VAL A 194 3.70 -1.26 -8.91
C VAL A 194 2.41 -0.72 -9.51
N THR A 195 1.53 -0.19 -8.66
CA THR A 195 0.30 0.49 -9.06
C THR A 195 0.34 1.93 -8.61
N LEU A 196 0.17 2.87 -9.53
CA LEU A 196 0.14 4.30 -9.23
C LEU A 196 -1.16 4.96 -9.70
N PRO A 197 -1.64 5.97 -8.98
CA PRO A 197 -2.77 6.77 -9.41
C PRO A 197 -2.40 7.67 -10.58
N ILE A 198 -3.29 7.76 -11.56
CA ILE A 198 -3.18 8.65 -12.71
C ILE A 198 -3.72 10.02 -12.31
N LYS A 199 -2.92 11.05 -12.54
CA LYS A 199 -3.30 12.44 -12.32
C LYS A 199 -4.03 13.02 -13.54
N TYR A 200 -3.42 12.84 -14.72
CA TYR A 200 -3.97 13.31 -15.99
C TYR A 200 -3.77 12.27 -17.08
N SER A 201 -4.75 12.17 -17.94
CA SER A 201 -4.73 11.35 -19.15
C SER A 201 -5.15 12.22 -20.36
N GLU A 202 -4.24 12.36 -21.32
CA GLU A 202 -4.44 13.20 -22.49
C GLU A 202 -4.67 12.35 -23.73
N THR A 203 -5.34 12.91 -24.71
CA THR A 203 -5.42 12.32 -26.07
C THR A 203 -4.01 12.00 -26.58
N LYS A 204 -3.87 11.01 -27.46
CA LYS A 204 -2.60 10.47 -27.97
C LYS A 204 -1.85 9.56 -27.00
N GLY A 205 -2.51 9.08 -25.93
CA GLY A 205 -1.94 8.09 -25.04
C GLY A 205 -1.00 8.63 -23.96
N LYS A 206 -0.90 9.94 -23.76
CA LYS A 206 -0.07 10.50 -22.69
C LYS A 206 -0.75 10.33 -21.34
N VAL A 207 -0.04 9.71 -20.40
CA VAL A 207 -0.45 9.51 -19.01
C VAL A 207 0.53 10.20 -18.08
N THR A 208 0.02 10.92 -17.10
CA THR A 208 0.81 11.54 -16.03
C THR A 208 0.35 10.97 -14.69
N THR A 209 1.27 10.37 -13.95
CA THR A 209 0.99 9.80 -12.61
C THR A 209 0.99 10.88 -11.53
N LEU A 210 0.33 10.63 -10.42
CA LEU A 210 0.28 11.54 -9.28
C LEU A 210 1.64 11.62 -8.58
N LEU A 211 2.32 10.49 -8.44
CA LEU A 211 3.63 10.36 -7.81
C LEU A 211 4.68 9.97 -8.86
N PRO A 212 5.93 10.40 -8.69
CA PRO A 212 7.02 9.94 -9.56
C PRO A 212 7.29 8.45 -9.32
N LEU A 213 7.61 7.75 -10.40
CA LEU A 213 8.13 6.39 -10.34
C LEU A 213 9.53 6.37 -9.71
N SER A 214 9.84 5.35 -8.95
CA SER A 214 11.18 5.15 -8.35
C SER A 214 12.27 4.89 -9.39
N THR A 215 11.88 4.29 -10.52
CA THR A 215 12.72 4.06 -11.69
C THR A 215 11.96 4.40 -12.96
N LEU A 216 12.68 4.76 -14.04
CA LEU A 216 12.03 4.99 -15.32
C LEU A 216 11.51 3.68 -15.89
N PRO A 217 10.27 3.65 -16.40
CA PRO A 217 9.77 2.49 -17.11
C PRO A 217 10.47 2.34 -18.46
N ALA A 218 10.54 1.12 -18.97
CA ALA A 218 11.10 0.86 -20.28
C ALA A 218 10.01 0.91 -21.38
N VAL A 219 10.40 1.35 -22.57
CA VAL A 219 9.54 1.23 -23.76
C VAL A 219 9.28 -0.25 -24.03
N GLY A 220 8.01 -0.62 -24.17
CA GLY A 220 7.57 -2.00 -24.34
C GLY A 220 7.12 -2.69 -23.05
N ASP A 221 7.31 -2.07 -21.87
CA ASP A 221 6.76 -2.60 -20.63
C ASP A 221 5.24 -2.75 -20.73
N ALA A 222 4.77 -3.93 -20.32
CA ALA A 222 3.34 -4.23 -20.28
C ALA A 222 2.70 -3.55 -19.07
N ILE A 223 1.57 -2.92 -19.34
CA ILE A 223 0.81 -2.18 -18.34
C ILE A 223 -0.66 -2.57 -18.36
N ARG A 224 -1.34 -2.25 -17.28
CA ARG A 224 -2.78 -2.34 -17.13
C ARG A 224 -3.30 -1.01 -16.61
N VAL A 225 -4.30 -0.44 -17.26
CA VAL A 225 -4.93 0.82 -16.83
C VAL A 225 -6.40 0.63 -16.53
N PHE A 226 -6.89 1.37 -15.57
CA PHE A 226 -8.30 1.41 -15.22
C PHE A 226 -8.75 2.85 -14.93
N PRO A 227 -9.98 3.21 -15.32
CA PRO A 227 -10.49 4.57 -15.19
C PRO A 227 -10.80 4.93 -13.75
N GLY A 228 -10.71 6.21 -13.40
CA GLY A 228 -11.11 6.76 -12.12
C GLY A 228 -12.54 7.27 -12.09
N CYS A 229 -13.04 7.55 -10.89
CA CYS A 229 -14.38 8.06 -10.64
C CYS A 229 -14.31 9.30 -9.73
N ASP A 230 -14.90 10.40 -10.21
CA ASP A 230 -15.05 11.67 -9.46
C ASP A 230 -16.20 11.65 -8.45
N LYS A 231 -16.86 10.50 -8.28
CA LYS A 231 -17.99 10.30 -7.37
C LYS A 231 -19.27 11.05 -7.76
N GLN A 232 -19.31 11.68 -8.95
CA GLN A 232 -20.47 12.42 -9.42
C GLN A 232 -21.51 11.48 -10.08
N PRO A 233 -22.83 11.79 -9.90
CA PRO A 233 -23.89 11.01 -10.54
C PRO A 233 -23.78 10.97 -12.07
N THR A 234 -23.36 12.08 -12.70
CA THR A 234 -23.20 12.21 -14.14
C THR A 234 -22.13 11.30 -14.69
N THR A 235 -20.98 11.21 -14.04
CA THR A 235 -19.87 10.32 -14.39
C THR A 235 -20.27 8.86 -14.22
N CYS A 236 -20.94 8.54 -13.11
CA CYS A 236 -21.44 7.19 -12.86
C CYS A 236 -22.43 6.73 -13.94
N LYS A 237 -23.30 7.63 -14.40
CA LYS A 237 -24.27 7.37 -15.48
C LYS A 237 -23.61 7.24 -16.85
N ASN A 238 -22.77 8.20 -17.23
CA ASN A 238 -22.31 8.34 -18.61
C ASN A 238 -21.04 7.51 -18.90
N LYS A 239 -20.12 7.44 -17.94
CA LYS A 239 -18.84 6.74 -18.08
C LYS A 239 -18.93 5.27 -17.75
N PHE A 240 -19.65 4.94 -16.67
CA PHE A 240 -19.69 3.57 -16.12
C PHE A 240 -21.02 2.86 -16.34
N HIS A 241 -22.07 3.56 -16.78
CA HIS A 241 -23.45 3.03 -16.90
C HIS A 241 -23.95 2.33 -15.63
N ASN A 242 -23.49 2.79 -14.46
CA ASN A 242 -23.72 2.17 -13.16
C ASN A 242 -24.52 3.05 -12.18
N PHE A 243 -25.39 3.90 -12.73
CA PHE A 243 -26.15 4.88 -11.93
C PHE A 243 -27.05 4.24 -10.85
N SER A 244 -27.55 3.02 -11.08
CA SER A 244 -28.37 2.30 -10.10
C SER A 244 -27.68 2.05 -8.76
N HIS A 245 -26.34 1.97 -8.75
CA HIS A 245 -25.50 1.82 -7.56
C HIS A 245 -24.99 3.14 -6.99
N ASN A 246 -25.25 4.26 -7.67
CA ASN A 246 -24.85 5.56 -7.16
C ASN A 246 -25.67 5.93 -5.91
N ARG A 247 -24.99 6.38 -4.85
CA ARG A 247 -25.60 6.79 -3.58
C ARG A 247 -25.25 8.22 -3.21
N ALA A 248 -24.91 9.04 -4.19
CA ALA A 248 -24.76 10.48 -4.01
C ALA A 248 -26.12 11.11 -3.63
N THR A 249 -26.07 12.09 -2.76
CA THR A 249 -27.22 12.92 -2.37
C THR A 249 -26.91 14.38 -2.68
N PRO A 250 -26.95 14.80 -3.96
CA PRO A 250 -26.41 16.08 -4.42
C PRO A 250 -27.14 17.31 -3.87
N TYR A 251 -28.31 17.12 -3.28
CA TYR A 251 -29.14 18.19 -2.72
C TYR A 251 -28.88 18.47 -1.23
N ILE A 252 -27.96 17.73 -0.60
CA ILE A 252 -27.55 18.00 0.79
C ILE A 252 -26.45 19.08 0.75
N PRO A 253 -26.61 20.17 1.52
CA PRO A 253 -25.56 21.19 1.59
C PRO A 253 -24.27 20.61 2.19
N LEU A 254 -23.12 21.11 1.77
CA LEU A 254 -21.85 20.80 2.39
C LEU A 254 -21.86 21.27 3.85
N PRO A 255 -21.21 20.55 4.78
CA PRO A 255 -21.14 20.97 6.19
C PRO A 255 -20.66 22.41 6.40
N GLU A 256 -19.75 22.86 5.54
CA GLU A 256 -19.19 24.22 5.57
C GLU A 256 -20.19 25.31 5.09
N ALA A 257 -21.28 24.93 4.45
CA ALA A 257 -22.32 25.86 3.99
C ALA A 257 -23.46 26.06 5.02
N ILE A 258 -23.36 25.35 6.17
CA ILE A 258 -24.32 25.49 7.27
C ILE A 258 -23.68 26.44 8.30
N ILE A 259 -23.78 27.73 8.07
CA ILE A 259 -23.46 28.81 9.01
C ILE A 259 -24.77 29.49 9.42
#